data_62e375218a929e10e139e77e4d65c238
#
_entry.id   62e375218a929e10e139e77e4d65c238
#
_cell.length_a   1.000
_cell.length_b   1.000
_cell.length_c   1.000
_cell.angle_alpha   90.00
_cell.angle_beta   90.00
_cell.angle_gamma   90.00
#
_symmetry.space_group_name_H-M   'P 1'
#
loop_
_entity.id
_entity.type
_entity.pdbx_description
1 polymer ?
#
loop_
_entity_poly.entity_id
_entity_poly.type
_entity_poly.pdbx_seq_one_letter_code
_entity_poly.pdbx_strand_id
1 'polypeptide(L)'
;MQNSKLTLSVLPQKLGVCRLDKESPIPTWIEGDIFFSITKTDDEPSIACSEDRIPNNIKAEKSWRAFKVEGPLDFSLTGILASLASPLAEAKISIFVISTFDTDYLFVKSNKFDQAVKVLSAVCNIRN
;
A
#
# COMPACT_ATOMS: atom_id res chain seq x y z
N MET A 1 -1.54 32.10 3.47
CA MET A 1 -1.24 30.92 2.74
C MET A 1 -1.71 29.68 3.48
N GLN A 2 -2.36 28.87 2.78
CA GLN A 2 -3.03 27.73 3.37
C GLN A 2 -2.29 26.44 3.01
N ASN A 3 -1.88 25.71 4.02
CA ASN A 3 -1.30 24.40 3.81
C ASN A 3 -2.25 23.36 4.34
N SER A 4 -2.89 22.68 3.43
CA SER A 4 -3.74 21.57 3.81
C SER A 4 -2.88 20.35 3.99
N LYS A 5 -2.98 19.74 5.14
CA LYS A 5 -2.34 18.46 5.34
C LYS A 5 -3.11 17.39 4.59
N LEU A 6 -2.38 16.43 4.04
CA LEU A 6 -3.01 15.25 3.50
C LEU A 6 -3.69 14.48 4.61
N THR A 7 -4.74 13.77 4.25
CA THR A 7 -5.41 12.86 5.18
C THR A 7 -5.20 11.44 4.68
N LEU A 8 -4.76 10.57 5.58
CA LEU A 8 -4.56 9.17 5.29
C LEU A 8 -5.58 8.35 6.05
N SER A 9 -6.12 7.34 5.42
CA SER A 9 -7.01 6.38 6.06
C SER A 9 -6.29 5.05 6.17
N VAL A 10 -6.48 4.35 7.29
CA VAL A 10 -5.85 3.05 7.50
C VAL A 10 -6.80 1.96 7.03
N LEU A 11 -6.32 1.07 6.16
CA LEU A 11 -7.11 -0.09 5.78
C LEU A 11 -7.17 -1.06 6.94
N PRO A 12 -8.34 -1.65 7.22
CA PRO A 12 -8.51 -2.46 8.42
C PRO A 12 -7.80 -3.81 8.37
N GLN A 13 -7.62 -4.39 7.18
CA GLN A 13 -7.06 -5.73 7.07
C GLN A 13 -5.56 -5.71 6.95
N LYS A 14 -4.94 -6.81 7.31
CA LYS A 14 -3.52 -7.04 6.98
C LYS A 14 -3.44 -7.52 5.55
N LEU A 15 -2.39 -7.10 4.87
CA LEU A 15 -2.23 -7.33 3.45
C LEU A 15 -0.97 -8.15 3.19
N GLY A 16 -0.96 -8.79 2.04
CA GLY A 16 0.20 -9.53 1.57
C GLY A 16 0.49 -9.14 0.14
N VAL A 17 1.75 -9.29 -0.25
CA VAL A 17 2.20 -9.09 -1.62
C VAL A 17 2.80 -10.40 -2.07
N CYS A 18 2.33 -10.92 -3.19
CA CYS A 18 2.81 -12.21 -3.68
C CYS A 18 3.12 -12.15 -5.16
N ARG A 19 3.88 -13.14 -5.62
CA ARG A 19 4.14 -13.28 -7.04
C ARG A 19 3.78 -14.68 -7.47
N LEU A 20 3.29 -14.78 -8.69
CA LEU A 20 2.99 -16.06 -9.32
C LEU A 20 3.99 -16.32 -10.43
N ASP A 21 4.01 -17.55 -10.94
CA ASP A 21 4.82 -17.86 -12.11
C ASP A 21 4.31 -17.06 -13.29
N LYS A 22 5.22 -16.67 -14.19
CA LYS A 22 4.90 -15.71 -15.23
C LYS A 22 3.78 -16.19 -16.17
N GLU A 23 3.55 -17.49 -16.25
CA GLU A 23 2.50 -18.03 -17.11
C GLU A 23 1.19 -18.27 -16.37
N SER A 24 1.14 -17.96 -15.08
CA SER A 24 -0.05 -18.22 -14.28
C SER A 24 -1.20 -17.32 -14.68
N PRO A 25 -2.42 -17.86 -14.71
CA PRO A 25 -3.60 -17.01 -14.89
C PRO A 25 -3.87 -16.20 -13.63
N ILE A 26 -4.73 -15.20 -13.77
CA ILE A 26 -5.16 -14.42 -12.61
C ILE A 26 -5.97 -15.34 -11.71
N PRO A 27 -5.59 -15.43 -10.42
CA PRO A 27 -6.24 -16.40 -9.53
C PRO A 27 -7.63 -15.96 -9.12
N THR A 28 -8.49 -16.94 -8.85
CA THR A 28 -9.85 -16.66 -8.41
C THR A 28 -9.92 -16.35 -6.92
N TRP A 29 -8.88 -16.70 -6.15
CA TRP A 29 -8.93 -16.50 -4.71
C TRP A 29 -8.87 -15.03 -4.27
N ILE A 30 -8.64 -14.09 -5.21
CA ILE A 30 -8.74 -12.67 -4.90
C ILE A 30 -10.15 -12.12 -5.08
N GLU A 31 -11.04 -12.87 -5.71
CA GLU A 31 -12.39 -12.37 -5.99
C GLU A 31 -13.12 -12.11 -4.68
N GLY A 32 -13.81 -10.96 -4.63
CA GLY A 32 -14.53 -10.56 -3.44
C GLY A 32 -13.71 -9.90 -2.35
N ASP A 33 -12.40 -9.78 -2.56
CA ASP A 33 -11.56 -9.07 -1.59
C ASP A 33 -11.90 -7.58 -1.61
N ILE A 34 -11.79 -6.94 -0.44
CA ILE A 34 -12.05 -5.52 -0.31
C ILE A 34 -11.02 -4.71 -1.08
N PHE A 35 -9.78 -5.16 -1.07
CA PHE A 35 -8.69 -4.51 -1.77
C PHE A 35 -7.83 -5.56 -2.43
N PHE A 36 -7.61 -5.42 -3.73
CA PHE A 36 -6.56 -6.19 -4.39
C PHE A 36 -6.04 -5.37 -5.57
N SER A 37 -4.79 -5.61 -5.91
CA SER A 37 -4.13 -4.96 -7.02
C SER A 37 -3.30 -5.99 -7.75
N ILE A 38 -3.38 -6.00 -9.07
CA ILE A 38 -2.65 -6.95 -9.90
C ILE A 38 -1.82 -6.17 -10.90
N THR A 39 -0.54 -6.50 -10.97
CA THR A 39 0.35 -5.97 -11.99
C THR A 39 0.89 -7.15 -12.78
N LYS A 40 0.61 -7.20 -14.07
CA LYS A 40 1.09 -8.26 -14.93
C LYS A 40 2.19 -7.71 -15.82
N THR A 41 3.35 -8.34 -15.75
CA THR A 41 4.50 -7.99 -16.61
C THR A 41 4.96 -9.25 -17.33
N ASP A 42 5.97 -9.10 -18.19
CA ASP A 42 6.58 -10.26 -18.86
C ASP A 42 7.26 -11.18 -17.86
N ASP A 43 7.62 -10.66 -16.70
CA ASP A 43 8.38 -11.43 -15.71
C ASP A 43 7.50 -12.08 -14.66
N GLU A 44 6.37 -11.48 -14.34
CA GLU A 44 5.56 -11.97 -13.23
C GLU A 44 4.18 -11.36 -13.21
N PRO A 45 3.18 -12.09 -12.69
CA PRO A 45 2.02 -11.46 -12.05
C PRO A 45 2.38 -11.14 -10.61
N SER A 46 2.17 -9.88 -10.20
CA SER A 46 2.37 -9.42 -8.83
C SER A 46 1.02 -9.06 -8.27
N ILE A 47 0.68 -9.54 -7.08
CA ILE A 47 -0.64 -9.33 -6.50
C ILE A 47 -0.49 -8.83 -5.07
N ALA A 48 -1.22 -7.75 -4.75
CA ALA A 48 -1.39 -7.30 -3.38
C ALA A 48 -2.85 -7.51 -3.01
N CYS A 49 -3.10 -8.13 -1.87
CA CYS A 49 -4.46 -8.45 -1.44
C CYS A 49 -4.46 -8.75 0.06
N SER A 50 -5.63 -9.06 0.61
CA SER A 50 -5.71 -9.49 2.01
C SER A 50 -4.85 -10.73 2.20
N GLU A 51 -4.02 -10.72 3.25
CA GLU A 51 -3.01 -11.78 3.40
C GLU A 51 -3.63 -13.15 3.60
N ASP A 52 -4.81 -13.22 4.21
CA ASP A 52 -5.45 -14.51 4.48
C ASP A 52 -6.02 -15.17 3.23
N ARG A 53 -6.02 -14.48 2.11
CA ARG A 53 -6.45 -15.07 0.85
C ARG A 53 -5.33 -15.76 0.10
N ILE A 54 -4.09 -15.47 0.45
CA ILE A 54 -2.94 -16.01 -0.27
C ILE A 54 -2.68 -17.44 0.20
N PRO A 55 -2.72 -18.43 -0.72
CA PRO A 55 -2.42 -19.81 -0.33
C PRO A 55 -1.01 -19.97 0.20
N ASN A 56 -0.80 -20.93 1.09
CA ASN A 56 0.49 -21.13 1.76
C ASN A 56 1.60 -21.53 0.81
N ASN A 57 1.27 -22.10 -0.34
CA ASN A 57 2.27 -22.55 -1.30
C ASN A 57 2.72 -21.45 -2.26
N ILE A 58 2.23 -20.24 -2.10
CA ILE A 58 2.58 -19.11 -2.95
C ILE A 58 3.66 -18.28 -2.28
N LYS A 59 4.67 -17.87 -3.05
CA LYS A 59 5.73 -17.01 -2.53
C LYS A 59 5.15 -15.64 -2.20
N ALA A 60 5.25 -15.23 -0.94
CA ALA A 60 4.57 -14.02 -0.49
C ALA A 60 5.34 -13.35 0.64
N GLU A 61 5.20 -12.03 0.68
CA GLU A 61 5.57 -11.22 1.84
C GLU A 61 4.27 -10.78 2.48
N LYS A 62 4.03 -11.19 3.71
CA LYS A 62 2.79 -10.90 4.43
C LYS A 62 3.03 -9.91 5.56
N SER A 63 1.99 -9.64 6.32
CA SER A 63 2.02 -8.75 7.50
C SER A 63 2.28 -7.30 7.14
N TRP A 64 1.57 -6.82 6.13
CA TRP A 64 1.58 -5.41 5.76
C TRP A 64 0.31 -4.73 6.27
N ARG A 65 0.45 -3.45 6.61
CA ARG A 65 -0.69 -2.56 6.87
C ARG A 65 -0.63 -1.43 5.85
N ALA A 66 -1.75 -0.88 5.50
CA ALA A 66 -1.79 0.11 4.42
C ALA A 66 -2.43 1.41 4.85
N PHE A 67 -1.88 2.50 4.34
CA PHE A 67 -2.47 3.83 4.42
C PHE A 67 -2.94 4.21 3.03
N LYS A 68 -4.17 4.70 2.93
CA LYS A 68 -4.71 5.24 1.69
C LYS A 68 -4.65 6.76 1.78
N VAL A 69 -4.09 7.41 0.76
CA VAL A 69 -4.15 8.87 0.68
C VAL A 69 -5.56 9.24 0.24
N GLU A 70 -6.28 10.02 1.07
CA GLU A 70 -7.63 10.41 0.71
C GLU A 70 -7.59 11.36 -0.46
N GLY A 71 -8.37 11.06 -1.48
CA GLY A 71 -8.39 11.81 -2.72
C GLY A 71 -9.80 12.03 -3.20
N PRO A 72 -9.97 12.16 -4.50
CA PRO A 72 -8.98 11.86 -5.56
C PRO A 72 -7.88 12.92 -5.65
N LEU A 73 -6.70 12.47 -6.10
CA LEU A 73 -5.56 13.34 -6.33
C LEU A 73 -5.49 13.70 -7.81
N ASP A 74 -5.16 14.95 -8.09
CA ASP A 74 -4.94 15.41 -9.45
C ASP A 74 -3.62 14.80 -9.95
N PHE A 75 -3.62 14.20 -11.15
CA PHE A 75 -2.40 13.66 -11.74
C PHE A 75 -1.30 14.70 -11.89
N SER A 76 -1.67 15.98 -12.00
CA SER A 76 -0.69 17.04 -12.14
C SER A 76 0.02 17.39 -10.84
N LEU A 77 -0.46 16.89 -9.69
CA LEU A 77 0.20 17.15 -8.42
C LEU A 77 1.51 16.38 -8.37
N THR A 78 2.52 17.02 -7.81
CA THR A 78 3.84 16.42 -7.68
C THR A 78 4.24 16.46 -6.22
N GLY A 79 5.15 15.58 -5.84
CA GLY A 79 5.72 15.58 -4.50
C GLY A 79 4.84 14.98 -3.42
N ILE A 80 3.62 14.54 -3.75
CA ILE A 80 2.72 13.95 -2.76
C ILE A 80 3.38 12.71 -2.15
N LEU A 81 3.77 11.78 -3.01
CA LEU A 81 4.37 10.53 -2.54
C LEU A 81 5.69 10.80 -1.83
N ALA A 82 6.49 11.73 -2.36
CA ALA A 82 7.78 12.05 -1.74
C ALA A 82 7.60 12.62 -0.34
N SER A 83 6.57 13.43 -0.13
CA SER A 83 6.32 14.04 1.18
C SER A 83 5.98 12.99 2.24
N LEU A 84 5.49 11.83 1.82
CA LEU A 84 5.19 10.72 2.72
C LEU A 84 6.36 9.76 2.83
N ALA A 85 6.99 9.46 1.70
CA ALA A 85 8.06 8.47 1.66
C ALA A 85 9.33 8.97 2.35
N SER A 86 9.64 10.26 2.23
CA SER A 86 10.87 10.80 2.81
C SER A 86 10.94 10.64 4.33
N PRO A 87 9.92 11.07 5.10
CA PRO A 87 10.02 10.87 6.54
C PRO A 87 10.05 9.39 6.94
N LEU A 88 9.38 8.53 6.18
CA LEU A 88 9.44 7.09 6.48
C LEU A 88 10.83 6.54 6.20
N ALA A 89 11.46 6.97 5.11
CA ALA A 89 12.82 6.55 4.79
C ALA A 89 13.80 7.01 5.85
N GLU A 90 13.65 8.24 6.35
CA GLU A 90 14.51 8.75 7.40
C GLU A 90 14.36 7.93 8.69
N ALA A 91 13.18 7.41 8.93
CA ALA A 91 12.91 6.54 10.07
C ALA A 91 13.27 5.09 9.79
N LYS A 92 13.83 4.80 8.61
CA LYS A 92 14.26 3.45 8.19
C LYS A 92 13.10 2.47 8.11
N ILE A 93 11.95 2.97 7.65
CA ILE A 93 10.75 2.15 7.44
C ILE A 93 10.62 1.90 5.95
N SER A 94 10.66 0.63 5.55
CA SER A 94 10.47 0.23 4.16
C SER A 94 9.01 0.35 3.78
N ILE A 95 8.76 0.72 2.54
CA ILE A 95 7.40 0.87 2.05
C ILE A 95 7.22 0.10 0.74
N PHE A 96 5.97 -0.27 0.47
CA PHE A 96 5.54 -0.80 -0.82
C PHE A 96 4.37 0.06 -1.27
N VAL A 97 4.45 0.63 -2.46
CA VAL A 97 3.48 1.64 -2.89
C VAL A 97 2.68 1.12 -4.08
N ILE A 98 1.39 1.35 -4.04
CA ILE A 98 0.51 1.08 -5.17
C ILE A 98 -0.20 2.39 -5.51
N SER A 99 -0.07 2.81 -6.76
CA SER A 99 -0.77 3.99 -7.25
C SER A 99 -1.92 3.55 -8.13
N THR A 100 -3.08 4.16 -7.92
CA THR A 100 -4.24 3.91 -8.74
C THR A 100 -4.57 5.19 -9.52
N PHE A 101 -5.66 5.14 -10.27
CA PHE A 101 -6.10 6.33 -11.00
C PHE A 101 -6.38 7.49 -10.05
N ASP A 102 -6.98 7.19 -8.90
CA ASP A 102 -7.42 8.24 -7.98
C ASP A 102 -6.39 8.62 -6.94
N THR A 103 -5.56 7.70 -6.49
CA THR A 103 -4.71 7.99 -5.34
C THR A 103 -3.62 6.94 -5.15
N ASP A 104 -2.90 7.07 -4.04
CA ASP A 104 -1.81 6.18 -3.67
C ASP A 104 -2.13 5.43 -2.39
N TYR A 105 -1.61 4.21 -2.31
CA TYR A 105 -1.66 3.38 -1.11
C TYR A 105 -0.23 3.05 -0.70
N LEU A 106 0.08 3.28 0.58
CA LEU A 106 1.41 2.99 1.12
C LEU A 106 1.31 1.85 2.10
N PHE A 107 2.07 0.80 1.85
CA PHE A 107 2.12 -0.37 2.73
C PHE A 107 3.37 -0.28 3.59
N VAL A 108 3.22 -0.54 4.88
CA VAL A 108 4.35 -0.70 5.81
C VAL A 108 4.16 -2.01 6.55
N LYS A 109 5.25 -2.62 6.99
CA LYS A 109 5.14 -3.86 7.74
C LYS A 109 4.42 -3.62 9.07
N SER A 110 3.63 -4.62 9.49
CA SER A 110 2.83 -4.50 10.71
C SER A 110 3.68 -4.15 11.92
N ASN A 111 4.90 -4.69 12.02
CA ASN A 111 5.76 -4.42 13.16
C ASN A 111 6.34 -3.02 13.15
N LYS A 112 6.14 -2.28 12.08
CA LYS A 112 6.55 -0.87 11.98
C LYS A 112 5.35 0.06 11.93
N PHE A 113 4.14 -0.47 12.02
CA PHE A 113 2.94 0.33 11.81
C PHE A 113 2.83 1.47 12.82
N ASP A 114 3.02 1.18 14.11
CA ASP A 114 2.87 2.22 15.13
C ASP A 114 3.91 3.32 14.93
N GLN A 115 5.13 2.95 14.58
CA GLN A 115 6.16 3.93 14.30
C GLN A 115 5.82 4.76 13.08
N ALA A 116 5.28 4.11 12.04
CA ALA A 116 4.88 4.81 10.82
C ALA A 116 3.77 5.82 11.11
N VAL A 117 2.80 5.44 11.94
CA VAL A 117 1.72 6.36 12.33
C VAL A 117 2.31 7.59 13.02
N LYS A 118 3.26 7.38 13.94
CA LYS A 118 3.89 8.48 14.64
C LYS A 118 4.62 9.41 13.68
N VAL A 119 5.39 8.83 12.76
CA VAL A 119 6.16 9.61 11.79
C VAL A 119 5.23 10.40 10.87
N LEU A 120 4.21 9.74 10.33
CA LEU A 120 3.31 10.38 9.37
C LEU A 120 2.40 11.39 10.03
N SER A 121 2.08 11.22 11.30
CA SER A 121 1.20 12.18 12.01
C SER A 121 1.83 13.55 12.12
N ALA A 122 3.14 13.67 11.98
CA ALA A 122 3.81 14.96 11.99
C ALA A 122 3.50 15.76 10.71
N VAL A 123 3.12 15.10 9.61
CA VAL A 123 2.92 15.76 8.32
C VAL A 123 1.53 15.49 7.73
N CYS A 124 0.74 14.61 8.32
CA CYS A 124 -0.57 14.23 7.80
C CYS A 124 -1.59 14.09 8.92
N ASN A 125 -2.87 14.13 8.55
CA ASN A 125 -3.94 13.66 9.41
C ASN A 125 -4.16 12.19 9.13
N ILE A 126 -4.32 11.38 10.18
CA ILE A 126 -4.51 9.93 10.00
C ILE A 126 -5.85 9.53 10.61
N ARG A 127 -6.66 8.83 9.83
CA ARG A 127 -7.94 8.29 10.27
C ARG A 127 -7.87 6.76 10.29
N ASN A 128 -8.44 6.19 11.31
CA ASN A 128 -8.58 4.73 11.39
C ASN A 128 -9.89 4.26 10.83
#